data_89b694ba816e487acce48cd8909dedc5
#
_entry.id   89b694ba816e487acce48cd8909dedc5
#
_cell.length_a   1.000
_cell.length_b   1.000
_cell.length_c   1.000
_cell.angle_alpha   90.00
_cell.angle_beta   90.00
_cell.angle_gamma   90.00
#
_symmetry.space_group_name_H-M   'P 1'
#
loop_
_entity.id
_entity.type
_entity.pdbx_description
1 polymer ?
#
loop_
_entity_poly.entity_id
_entity_poly.type
_entity_poly.pdbx_seq_one_letter_code
_entity_poly.pdbx_strand_id
1 'polypeptide(L)'
;FDCLGECRQNALSYTISFKTKKQVTDASKRRFLLAGLTTAAATPKVMAQAQNVAAAAAGMKSDKRQTPITPPGSVSQEHFQAHCTSCHLCVSKCPSHVLKPAFMEYGLGGMMQPTVFFEKGFCNFDCTVCGDVCPNGAILPLTKAQKHLTQMGKVVFIKENCIVYRDGTSCGACSEHCPTQALSMIPFKDGLTIPHIDTEICVGCGGCEYVCPARPFRAVYIEGNVVQQDAKPFTDNHQEEIQVDDFGF
;
A
#
# COMPACT_ATOMS: atom_id res chain seq x y z
N PHE A 1 -17.05 -24.36 -18.82
CA PHE A 1 -16.09 -25.22 -19.56
C PHE A 1 -15.69 -24.67 -20.94
N ASP A 2 -15.93 -23.38 -21.18
CA ASP A 2 -15.65 -22.72 -22.48
C ASP A 2 -14.15 -22.75 -22.85
N CYS A 3 -13.26 -22.83 -21.85
CA CYS A 3 -11.82 -22.97 -22.09
C CYS A 3 -11.41 -24.25 -22.85
N LEU A 4 -12.25 -25.30 -22.85
CA LEU A 4 -11.97 -26.55 -23.57
C LEU A 4 -12.16 -26.40 -25.07
N GLY A 5 -13.18 -25.61 -25.49
CA GLY A 5 -13.48 -25.34 -26.90
C GLY A 5 -12.53 -24.35 -27.55
N GLU A 6 -11.96 -23.42 -26.77
CA GLU A 6 -11.09 -22.33 -27.23
C GLU A 6 -9.59 -22.63 -27.15
N CYS A 7 -9.20 -23.79 -26.62
CA CYS A 7 -7.80 -24.14 -26.49
C CYS A 7 -7.17 -24.58 -27.83
N ARG A 8 -6.57 -23.64 -28.55
CA ARG A 8 -5.90 -23.86 -29.85
C ARG A 8 -4.72 -24.85 -29.79
N GLN A 9 -4.17 -25.10 -28.64
CA GLN A 9 -3.01 -26.01 -28.43
C GLN A 9 -3.40 -27.36 -27.90
N ASN A 10 -4.70 -27.66 -27.74
CA ASN A 10 -5.20 -28.92 -27.15
C ASN A 10 -4.53 -29.29 -25.79
N ALA A 11 -4.05 -28.27 -25.07
CA ALA A 11 -3.39 -28.47 -23.78
C ALA A 11 -4.37 -28.86 -22.66
N LEU A 12 -5.68 -28.66 -22.90
CA LEU A 12 -6.74 -29.02 -21.98
C LEU A 12 -7.54 -30.17 -22.57
N SER A 13 -7.56 -31.30 -21.88
CA SER A 13 -8.42 -32.44 -22.20
C SER A 13 -9.21 -32.87 -20.98
N TYR A 14 -10.48 -33.24 -21.20
CA TYR A 14 -11.33 -33.75 -20.15
C TYR A 14 -11.54 -35.24 -20.38
N THR A 15 -11.14 -36.07 -19.39
CA THR A 15 -11.33 -37.51 -19.44
C THR A 15 -12.06 -37.94 -18.19
N ILE A 16 -13.27 -38.46 -18.34
CA ILE A 16 -13.98 -39.14 -17.23
C ILE A 16 -13.47 -40.59 -17.18
N SER A 17 -12.62 -40.91 -16.21
CA SER A 17 -12.14 -42.27 -15.98
C SER A 17 -12.74 -42.80 -14.68
N PHE A 18 -13.62 -43.78 -14.80
CA PHE A 18 -14.20 -44.49 -13.66
C PHE A 18 -13.31 -45.64 -13.13
N LYS A 19 -12.05 -45.71 -13.60
CA LYS A 19 -11.11 -46.73 -13.06
C LYS A 19 -10.60 -46.25 -11.71
N THR A 20 -11.14 -46.81 -10.65
CA THR A 20 -10.57 -46.76 -9.29
C THR A 20 -9.23 -47.46 -9.26
N LYS A 21 -8.16 -46.76 -9.62
CA LYS A 21 -6.80 -47.21 -9.27
C LYS A 21 -6.68 -47.07 -7.76
N LYS A 22 -6.52 -48.20 -7.05
CA LYS A 22 -6.03 -48.20 -5.68
C LYS A 22 -4.67 -47.46 -5.68
N GLN A 23 -4.70 -46.19 -5.31
CA GLN A 23 -3.47 -45.45 -5.06
C GLN A 23 -2.85 -46.03 -3.80
N VAL A 24 -1.76 -46.78 -3.96
CA VAL A 24 -0.85 -47.04 -2.86
C VAL A 24 -0.29 -45.67 -2.44
N THR A 25 -0.86 -45.12 -1.38
CA THR A 25 -0.40 -43.83 -0.83
C THR A 25 0.96 -44.07 -0.20
N ASP A 26 2.01 -43.65 -0.88
CA ASP A 26 3.37 -43.66 -0.36
C ASP A 26 3.44 -42.65 0.82
N ALA A 27 3.38 -43.20 2.03
CA ALA A 27 3.40 -42.44 3.28
C ALA A 27 4.68 -41.60 3.42
N SER A 28 5.76 -42.00 2.76
CA SER A 28 7.06 -41.30 2.75
C SER A 28 6.98 -40.03 1.92
N LYS A 29 6.36 -40.07 0.74
CA LYS A 29 6.11 -38.87 -0.09
C LYS A 29 5.19 -37.85 0.57
N ARG A 30 4.13 -38.33 1.24
CA ARG A 30 3.24 -37.46 2.03
C ARG A 30 3.96 -36.76 3.17
N ARG A 31 4.80 -37.47 3.92
CA ARG A 31 5.62 -36.90 5.00
C ARG A 31 6.61 -35.87 4.47
N PHE A 32 7.24 -36.15 3.33
CA PHE A 32 8.15 -35.20 2.68
C PHE A 32 7.45 -33.91 2.23
N LEU A 33 6.27 -34.03 1.61
CA LEU A 33 5.46 -32.87 1.20
C LEU A 33 4.96 -32.07 2.40
N LEU A 34 4.49 -32.74 3.46
CA LEU A 34 4.07 -32.05 4.68
C LEU A 34 5.23 -31.36 5.40
N ALA A 35 6.40 -32.00 5.48
CA ALA A 35 7.60 -31.39 6.04
C ALA A 35 8.07 -30.19 5.21
N GLY A 36 8.04 -30.29 3.88
CA GLY A 36 8.36 -29.20 2.98
C GLY A 36 7.40 -28.01 3.10
N LEU A 37 6.10 -28.27 3.25
CA LEU A 37 5.08 -27.24 3.46
C LEU A 37 5.25 -26.51 4.82
N THR A 38 5.55 -27.27 5.88
CA THR A 38 5.75 -26.67 7.21
C THR A 38 7.00 -25.83 7.29
N THR A 39 8.11 -26.28 6.66
CA THR A 39 9.36 -25.48 6.59
C THR A 39 9.19 -24.25 5.70
N ALA A 40 8.54 -24.36 4.55
CA ALA A 40 8.27 -23.23 3.67
C ALA A 40 7.35 -22.17 4.30
N ALA A 41 6.41 -22.60 5.15
CA ALA A 41 5.53 -21.67 5.88
C ALA A 41 6.20 -21.01 7.10
N ALA A 42 7.21 -21.67 7.69
CA ALA A 42 7.89 -21.17 8.89
C ALA A 42 9.00 -20.16 8.57
N THR A 43 9.73 -20.36 7.45
CA THR A 43 10.89 -19.52 7.09
C THR A 43 10.59 -18.01 6.99
N PRO A 44 9.52 -17.55 6.31
CA PRO A 44 9.25 -16.11 6.23
C PRO A 44 8.91 -15.50 7.59
N LYS A 45 8.23 -16.26 8.48
CA LYS A 45 7.92 -15.79 9.83
C LYS A 45 9.18 -15.67 10.70
N VAL A 46 10.09 -16.62 10.61
CA VAL A 46 11.35 -16.60 11.35
C VAL A 46 12.26 -15.48 10.87
N MET A 47 12.34 -15.24 9.55
CA MET A 47 13.11 -14.12 8.99
C MET A 47 12.52 -12.76 9.38
N ALA A 48 11.20 -12.61 9.32
CA ALA A 48 10.54 -11.39 9.76
C ALA A 48 10.73 -11.13 11.28
N GLN A 49 10.72 -12.20 12.09
CA GLN A 49 10.95 -12.09 13.52
C GLN A 49 12.40 -11.74 13.85
N ALA A 50 13.38 -12.28 13.10
CA ALA A 50 14.78 -11.91 13.21
C ALA A 50 15.03 -10.44 12.82
N GLN A 51 14.40 -9.95 11.78
CA GLN A 51 14.47 -8.54 11.38
C GLN A 51 13.86 -7.62 12.43
N ASN A 52 12.72 -8.00 13.02
CA ASN A 52 12.10 -7.24 14.11
C ASN A 52 12.98 -7.16 15.34
N VAL A 53 13.65 -8.26 15.71
CA VAL A 53 14.60 -8.30 16.85
C VAL A 53 15.82 -7.42 16.56
N ALA A 54 16.40 -7.51 15.36
CA ALA A 54 17.54 -6.68 14.98
C ALA A 54 17.17 -5.18 14.93
N ALA A 55 15.98 -4.85 14.43
CA ALA A 55 15.49 -3.47 14.40
C ALA A 55 15.18 -2.92 15.80
N ALA A 56 14.61 -3.74 16.69
CA ALA A 56 14.41 -3.36 18.08
C ALA A 56 15.73 -3.12 18.81
N ALA A 57 16.75 -3.93 18.53
CA ALA A 57 18.12 -3.72 19.04
C ALA A 57 18.75 -2.41 18.53
N ALA A 58 18.37 -1.96 17.32
CA ALA A 58 18.78 -0.68 16.75
C ALA A 58 17.90 0.52 17.19
N GLY A 59 16.95 0.32 18.11
CA GLY A 59 16.05 1.36 18.60
C GLY A 59 14.97 1.78 17.58
N MET A 60 14.76 1.03 16.50
CA MET A 60 13.73 1.30 15.50
C MET A 60 12.36 0.80 15.98
N LYS A 61 11.31 1.55 15.63
CA LYS A 61 9.92 1.20 15.91
C LYS A 61 9.25 0.61 14.68
N SER A 62 8.35 -0.35 14.90
CA SER A 62 7.58 -0.97 13.81
C SER A 62 6.66 0.05 13.11
N ASP A 63 6.66 0.02 11.79
CA ASP A 63 5.77 0.78 10.92
C ASP A 63 4.51 -0.01 10.51
N LYS A 64 4.16 -1.03 11.30
CA LYS A 64 3.01 -1.89 11.02
C LYS A 64 1.69 -1.13 11.21
N ARG A 65 0.90 -1.07 10.13
CA ARG A 65 -0.45 -0.49 10.14
C ARG A 65 -1.40 -1.27 11.04
N GLN A 66 -2.24 -0.55 11.75
CA GLN A 66 -3.36 -1.12 12.50
C GLN A 66 -4.62 -1.16 11.64
N THR A 67 -4.81 -0.14 10.84
CA THR A 67 -5.98 0.05 9.98
C THR A 67 -5.60 -0.10 8.51
N PRO A 68 -6.17 -1.06 7.78
CA PRO A 68 -5.90 -1.23 6.35
C PRO A 68 -6.42 -0.01 5.55
N ILE A 69 -5.78 0.27 4.42
CA ILE A 69 -6.13 1.41 3.58
C ILE A 69 -7.06 0.91 2.48
N THR A 70 -8.29 1.46 2.47
CA THR A 70 -9.25 1.22 1.38
C THR A 70 -8.96 2.13 0.18
N PRO A 71 -9.29 1.70 -1.05
CA PRO A 71 -9.15 2.54 -2.24
C PRO A 71 -9.93 3.87 -2.12
N PRO A 72 -9.50 4.95 -2.80
CA PRO A 72 -10.22 6.21 -2.77
C PRO A 72 -11.63 6.07 -3.36
N GLY A 73 -12.63 6.65 -2.69
CA GLY A 73 -14.04 6.49 -3.04
C GLY A 73 -14.74 5.33 -2.32
N SER A 74 -14.07 4.63 -1.41
CA SER A 74 -14.66 3.54 -0.62
C SER A 74 -15.59 4.02 0.50
N VAL A 75 -15.65 5.32 0.77
CA VAL A 75 -16.45 5.99 1.82
C VAL A 75 -16.03 5.57 3.23
N SER A 76 -16.16 4.29 3.55
CA SER A 76 -15.72 3.69 4.82
C SER A 76 -15.29 2.25 4.63
N GLN A 77 -14.59 1.69 5.60
CA GLN A 77 -14.25 0.25 5.59
C GLN A 77 -15.49 -0.63 5.64
N GLU A 78 -16.50 -0.25 6.41
CA GLU A 78 -17.77 -0.96 6.51
C GLU A 78 -18.50 -0.98 5.17
N HIS A 79 -18.69 0.19 4.54
CA HIS A 79 -19.29 0.30 3.21
C HIS A 79 -18.51 -0.55 2.19
N PHE A 80 -17.19 -0.44 2.19
CA PHE A 80 -16.33 -1.18 1.28
C PHE A 80 -16.49 -2.69 1.45
N GLN A 81 -16.41 -3.19 2.68
CA GLN A 81 -16.53 -4.62 2.96
C GLN A 81 -17.91 -5.18 2.63
N ALA A 82 -18.98 -4.40 2.85
CA ALA A 82 -20.35 -4.81 2.56
C ALA A 82 -20.63 -4.93 1.05
N HIS A 83 -20.00 -4.10 0.21
CA HIS A 83 -20.29 -4.03 -1.23
C HIS A 83 -19.22 -4.72 -2.11
N CYS A 84 -18.01 -4.95 -1.59
CA CYS A 84 -16.92 -5.52 -2.38
C CYS A 84 -17.07 -7.03 -2.55
N THR A 85 -17.21 -7.48 -3.79
CA THR A 85 -17.28 -8.90 -4.18
C THR A 85 -15.93 -9.53 -4.50
N SER A 86 -14.81 -8.86 -4.21
CA SER A 86 -13.45 -9.35 -4.49
C SER A 86 -13.22 -9.74 -5.96
N CYS A 87 -13.85 -9.04 -6.91
CA CYS A 87 -13.72 -9.32 -8.35
C CYS A 87 -12.36 -8.93 -8.94
N HIS A 88 -11.56 -8.16 -8.22
CA HIS A 88 -10.21 -7.69 -8.57
C HIS A 88 -10.08 -6.85 -9.84
N LEU A 89 -11.15 -6.30 -10.40
CA LEU A 89 -11.08 -5.40 -11.54
C LEU A 89 -10.23 -4.15 -11.21
N CYS A 90 -10.44 -3.55 -10.03
CA CYS A 90 -9.64 -2.41 -9.56
C CYS A 90 -8.16 -2.78 -9.38
N VAL A 91 -7.84 -4.01 -8.94
CA VAL A 91 -6.46 -4.50 -8.81
C VAL A 91 -5.80 -4.61 -10.18
N SER A 92 -6.48 -5.25 -11.15
CA SER A 92 -5.93 -5.48 -12.48
C SER A 92 -5.77 -4.21 -13.31
N LYS A 93 -6.62 -3.19 -13.06
CA LYS A 93 -6.62 -1.91 -13.78
C LYS A 93 -5.80 -0.81 -13.10
N CYS A 94 -5.28 -1.05 -11.89
CA CYS A 94 -4.49 -0.07 -11.16
C CYS A 94 -3.15 0.19 -11.87
N PRO A 95 -2.92 1.40 -12.42
CA PRO A 95 -1.69 1.68 -13.19
C PRO A 95 -0.45 1.70 -12.30
N SER A 96 -0.59 2.06 -11.03
CA SER A 96 0.51 2.09 -10.06
C SER A 96 0.72 0.75 -9.33
N HIS A 97 -0.12 -0.26 -9.59
CA HIS A 97 -0.06 -1.60 -8.97
C HIS A 97 -0.01 -1.58 -7.43
N VAL A 98 -0.65 -0.60 -6.81
CA VAL A 98 -0.69 -0.45 -5.34
C VAL A 98 -1.84 -1.20 -4.70
N LEU A 99 -2.83 -1.63 -5.48
CA LEU A 99 -3.92 -2.46 -4.99
C LEU A 99 -3.52 -3.93 -5.00
N LYS A 100 -3.70 -4.59 -3.87
CA LYS A 100 -3.45 -6.03 -3.70
C LYS A 100 -4.62 -6.67 -2.97
N PRO A 101 -4.93 -7.97 -3.23
CA PRO A 101 -5.86 -8.72 -2.41
C PRO A 101 -5.36 -8.78 -0.96
N ALA A 102 -6.22 -8.42 -0.01
CA ALA A 102 -5.97 -8.57 1.41
C ALA A 102 -6.03 -10.04 1.82
N PHE A 103 -5.20 -10.46 2.75
CA PHE A 103 -5.28 -11.81 3.31
C PHE A 103 -6.09 -11.82 4.61
N MET A 104 -5.66 -11.04 5.60
CA MET A 104 -6.30 -10.98 6.92
C MET A 104 -6.47 -9.54 7.43
N GLU A 105 -6.14 -8.55 6.63
CA GLU A 105 -6.12 -7.13 7.00
C GLU A 105 -7.52 -6.64 7.38
N TYR A 106 -8.56 -7.18 6.74
CA TYR A 106 -9.97 -6.90 7.03
C TYR A 106 -10.64 -8.01 7.87
N GLY A 107 -9.85 -8.95 8.43
CA GLY A 107 -10.38 -10.17 9.07
C GLY A 107 -10.89 -11.21 8.07
N LEU A 108 -11.55 -12.25 8.57
CA LEU A 108 -12.01 -13.38 7.74
C LEU A 108 -13.10 -12.96 6.73
N GLY A 109 -13.98 -12.03 7.10
CA GLY A 109 -15.09 -11.58 6.24
C GLY A 109 -14.63 -10.72 5.05
N GLY A 110 -13.47 -10.09 5.16
CA GLY A 110 -12.91 -9.26 4.10
C GLY A 110 -11.72 -9.89 3.36
N MET A 111 -11.54 -11.20 3.51
CA MET A 111 -10.45 -11.91 2.83
C MET A 111 -10.57 -11.77 1.31
N MET A 112 -9.43 -11.53 0.65
CA MET A 112 -9.32 -11.26 -0.79
C MET A 112 -9.89 -9.92 -1.26
N GLN A 113 -10.50 -9.10 -0.41
CA GLN A 113 -10.88 -7.74 -0.79
C GLN A 113 -9.63 -6.88 -1.03
N PRO A 114 -9.67 -5.94 -2.00
CA PRO A 114 -8.51 -5.12 -2.30
C PRO A 114 -8.13 -4.18 -1.16
N THR A 115 -6.84 -4.06 -0.88
CA THR A 115 -6.27 -3.05 0.02
C THR A 115 -5.09 -2.37 -0.64
N VAL A 116 -4.72 -1.19 -0.15
CA VAL A 116 -3.63 -0.38 -0.72
C VAL A 116 -2.32 -0.69 0.01
N PHE A 117 -1.27 -0.98 -0.77
CA PHE A 117 0.10 -1.19 -0.28
C PHE A 117 1.10 -0.33 -1.04
N PHE A 118 2.05 0.25 -0.32
CA PHE A 118 3.03 1.17 -0.90
C PHE A 118 4.46 0.58 -1.01
N GLU A 119 4.56 -0.73 -1.14
CA GLU A 119 5.87 -1.39 -1.29
C GLU A 119 6.48 -1.20 -2.68
N LYS A 120 5.63 -1.20 -3.73
CA LYS A 120 6.07 -1.16 -5.14
C LYS A 120 5.72 0.13 -5.86
N GLY A 121 5.00 1.03 -5.21
CA GLY A 121 4.54 2.28 -5.80
C GLY A 121 3.67 3.06 -4.83
N PHE A 122 3.05 4.12 -5.32
CA PHE A 122 2.11 4.95 -4.58
C PHE A 122 0.88 5.28 -5.44
N CYS A 123 -0.22 5.67 -4.81
CA CYS A 123 -1.45 5.99 -5.52
C CYS A 123 -1.27 7.31 -6.29
N ASN A 124 -1.42 7.26 -7.62
CA ASN A 124 -1.33 8.46 -8.44
C ASN A 124 -2.43 9.46 -8.05
N PHE A 125 -2.04 10.71 -7.84
CA PHE A 125 -2.88 11.78 -7.34
C PHE A 125 -4.09 12.07 -8.24
N ASP A 126 -3.90 12.00 -9.57
CA ASP A 126 -4.93 12.28 -10.58
C ASP A 126 -5.72 11.05 -11.04
N CYS A 127 -5.40 9.87 -10.53
CA CYS A 127 -5.99 8.62 -11.01
C CYS A 127 -7.31 8.28 -10.30
N THR A 128 -8.38 8.00 -11.05
CA THR A 128 -9.72 7.61 -10.55
C THR A 128 -10.13 6.20 -10.99
N VAL A 129 -9.31 5.49 -11.74
CA VAL A 129 -9.63 4.23 -12.44
C VAL A 129 -10.29 3.17 -11.55
N CYS A 130 -9.89 3.05 -10.27
CA CYS A 130 -10.45 2.03 -9.38
C CYS A 130 -11.96 2.24 -9.10
N GLY A 131 -12.42 3.49 -9.02
CA GLY A 131 -13.84 3.82 -8.91
C GLY A 131 -14.59 3.58 -10.22
N ASP A 132 -13.98 3.96 -11.35
CA ASP A 132 -14.62 3.86 -12.68
C ASP A 132 -14.91 2.41 -13.08
N VAL A 133 -14.10 1.46 -12.61
CA VAL A 133 -14.24 0.03 -12.96
C VAL A 133 -14.96 -0.81 -11.91
N CYS A 134 -15.39 -0.22 -10.79
CA CYS A 134 -16.05 -0.97 -9.71
C CYS A 134 -17.51 -1.25 -10.05
N PRO A 135 -17.93 -2.50 -10.30
CA PRO A 135 -19.30 -2.79 -10.75
C PRO A 135 -20.33 -2.71 -9.64
N ASN A 136 -19.92 -2.87 -8.38
CA ASN A 136 -20.83 -3.01 -7.23
C ASN A 136 -20.90 -1.75 -6.36
N GLY A 137 -20.26 -0.66 -6.75
CA GLY A 137 -20.26 0.58 -5.96
C GLY A 137 -19.49 0.49 -4.63
N ALA A 138 -18.68 -0.56 -4.41
CA ALA A 138 -17.79 -0.62 -3.24
C ALA A 138 -16.76 0.50 -3.26
N ILE A 139 -16.39 0.95 -4.44
CA ILE A 139 -15.57 2.14 -4.70
C ILE A 139 -16.41 3.03 -5.60
N LEU A 140 -16.84 4.17 -5.09
CA LEU A 140 -17.63 5.14 -5.86
C LEU A 140 -16.73 5.88 -6.86
N PRO A 141 -17.24 6.19 -8.06
CA PRO A 141 -16.50 7.00 -9.02
C PRO A 141 -16.30 8.41 -8.46
N LEU A 142 -15.08 8.91 -8.56
CA LEU A 142 -14.71 10.26 -8.13
C LEU A 142 -14.27 11.09 -9.32
N THR A 143 -14.60 12.36 -9.32
CA THR A 143 -13.93 13.34 -10.17
C THR A 143 -12.49 13.55 -9.67
N LYS A 144 -11.59 14.04 -10.52
CA LYS A 144 -10.22 14.37 -10.11
C LYS A 144 -10.20 15.34 -8.92
N ALA A 145 -11.08 16.37 -8.95
CA ALA A 145 -11.17 17.34 -7.87
C ALA A 145 -11.59 16.70 -6.53
N GLN A 146 -12.55 15.78 -6.55
CA GLN A 146 -12.94 15.02 -5.36
C GLN A 146 -11.81 14.09 -4.88
N LYS A 147 -11.12 13.43 -5.83
CA LYS A 147 -9.98 12.55 -5.52
C LYS A 147 -8.85 13.31 -4.82
N HIS A 148 -8.59 14.56 -5.21
CA HIS A 148 -7.56 15.42 -4.61
C HIS A 148 -7.86 15.77 -3.15
N LEU A 149 -9.12 15.71 -2.75
CA LEU A 149 -9.56 15.98 -1.38
C LEU A 149 -9.87 14.70 -0.59
N THR A 150 -9.98 13.54 -1.25
CA THR A 150 -10.32 12.29 -0.57
C THR A 150 -9.15 11.77 0.25
N GLN A 151 -9.29 11.78 1.57
CA GLN A 151 -8.29 11.29 2.51
C GLN A 151 -8.51 9.81 2.82
N MET A 152 -7.74 8.92 2.18
CA MET A 152 -7.78 7.47 2.40
C MET A 152 -7.14 7.05 3.73
N GLY A 153 -6.19 7.83 4.20
CA GLY A 153 -5.41 7.60 5.39
C GLY A 153 -4.57 8.82 5.74
N LYS A 154 -3.88 8.75 6.86
CA LYS A 154 -3.04 9.83 7.38
C LYS A 154 -1.59 9.38 7.47
N VAL A 155 -0.70 10.29 7.17
CA VAL A 155 0.73 10.05 7.34
C VAL A 155 1.09 10.01 8.81
N VAL A 156 1.90 9.02 9.19
CA VAL A 156 2.48 8.87 10.52
C VAL A 156 4.00 8.94 10.39
N PHE A 157 4.63 9.73 11.24
CA PHE A 157 6.08 9.89 11.28
C PHE A 157 6.66 9.24 12.53
N ILE A 158 7.59 8.33 12.32
CA ILE A 158 8.38 7.69 13.38
C ILE A 158 9.76 8.31 13.36
N LYS A 159 9.98 9.30 14.21
CA LYS A 159 11.23 10.07 14.27
C LYS A 159 12.45 9.18 14.45
N GLU A 160 12.35 8.16 15.29
CA GLU A 160 13.43 7.23 15.62
C GLU A 160 13.90 6.39 14.44
N ASN A 161 13.03 6.20 13.44
CA ASN A 161 13.38 5.48 12.21
C ASN A 161 14.01 6.40 11.14
N CYS A 162 13.85 7.73 11.29
CA CYS A 162 14.33 8.68 10.29
C CYS A 162 15.86 8.70 10.24
N ILE A 163 16.43 8.56 9.04
CA ILE A 163 17.88 8.57 8.85
C ILE A 163 18.51 9.91 9.20
N VAL A 164 17.77 11.01 9.10
CA VAL A 164 18.23 12.32 9.55
C VAL A 164 18.42 12.33 11.06
N TYR A 165 17.46 11.76 11.80
CA TYR A 165 17.50 11.69 13.26
C TYR A 165 18.50 10.66 13.76
N ARG A 166 18.52 9.48 13.16
CA ARG A 166 19.31 8.34 13.63
C ARG A 166 20.77 8.41 13.17
N ASP A 167 20.97 8.73 11.90
CA ASP A 167 22.29 8.60 11.27
C ASP A 167 22.92 9.98 10.93
N GLY A 168 22.23 11.09 11.20
CA GLY A 168 22.68 12.44 10.84
C GLY A 168 22.84 12.65 9.34
N THR A 169 22.11 11.89 8.51
CA THR A 169 22.20 11.96 7.05
C THR A 169 21.12 12.90 6.50
N SER A 170 21.50 13.88 5.69
CA SER A 170 20.54 14.78 5.03
C SER A 170 19.57 14.01 4.15
N CYS A 171 18.27 14.29 4.28
CA CYS A 171 17.22 13.67 3.47
C CYS A 171 15.99 14.58 3.42
N GLY A 172 15.34 14.68 2.24
CA GLY A 172 14.10 15.41 2.00
C GLY A 172 13.08 14.63 1.18
N ALA A 173 13.37 13.34 0.87
CA ALA A 173 12.62 12.55 -0.10
C ALA A 173 11.10 12.49 0.15
N CYS A 174 10.66 12.42 1.42
CA CYS A 174 9.24 12.35 1.75
C CYS A 174 8.49 13.66 1.45
N SER A 175 9.14 14.82 1.63
CA SER A 175 8.57 16.12 1.31
C SER A 175 8.52 16.35 -0.20
N GLU A 176 9.60 16.04 -0.91
CA GLU A 176 9.73 16.22 -2.36
C GLU A 176 8.68 15.42 -3.17
N HIS A 177 8.23 14.29 -2.62
CA HIS A 177 7.24 13.41 -3.28
C HIS A 177 5.82 13.60 -2.75
N CYS A 178 5.57 14.65 -1.97
CA CYS A 178 4.23 14.91 -1.44
C CYS A 178 3.44 15.84 -2.36
N PRO A 179 2.40 15.35 -3.06
CA PRO A 179 1.65 16.19 -4.02
C PRO A 179 0.83 17.29 -3.36
N THR A 180 0.49 17.13 -2.08
CA THR A 180 -0.29 18.11 -1.30
C THR A 180 0.58 18.93 -0.36
N GLN A 181 1.91 18.75 -0.39
CA GLN A 181 2.87 19.38 0.53
C GLN A 181 2.53 19.19 2.03
N ALA A 182 1.80 18.12 2.35
CA ALA A 182 1.51 17.73 3.73
C ALA A 182 2.76 17.44 4.57
N LEU A 183 3.91 17.26 3.93
CA LEU A 183 5.21 17.15 4.56
C LEU A 183 6.08 18.32 4.13
N SER A 184 6.46 19.16 5.09
CA SER A 184 7.42 20.26 4.93
C SER A 184 8.70 19.97 5.69
N MET A 185 9.83 20.49 5.24
CA MET A 185 11.11 20.31 5.93
C MET A 185 11.36 21.48 6.86
N ILE A 186 11.53 21.21 8.15
CA ILE A 186 11.84 22.21 9.17
C ILE A 186 13.29 22.07 9.66
N PRO A 187 13.93 23.15 10.10
CA PRO A 187 15.30 23.09 10.64
C PRO A 187 15.41 22.10 11.80
N PHE A 188 16.51 21.36 11.83
CA PHE A 188 16.86 20.39 12.85
C PHE A 188 18.31 20.63 13.31
N LYS A 189 18.94 19.69 13.99
CA LYS A 189 20.30 19.81 14.51
C LYS A 189 21.34 19.89 13.37
N ASP A 190 22.44 20.58 13.63
CA ASP A 190 23.63 20.60 12.78
C ASP A 190 23.36 21.02 11.31
N GLY A 191 22.41 21.93 11.10
CA GLY A 191 22.05 22.41 9.76
C GLY A 191 21.23 21.43 8.93
N LEU A 192 20.84 20.29 9.50
CA LEU A 192 19.93 19.33 8.86
C LEU A 192 18.48 19.79 8.96
N THR A 193 17.63 19.19 8.12
CA THR A 193 16.18 19.40 8.16
C THR A 193 15.45 18.09 8.42
N ILE A 194 14.31 18.16 9.12
CA ILE A 194 13.48 17.00 9.44
C ILE A 194 12.04 17.23 8.98
N PRO A 195 11.29 16.20 8.55
CA PRO A 195 9.92 16.40 8.10
C PRO A 195 9.00 16.84 9.25
N HIS A 196 8.22 17.86 8.99
CA HIS A 196 7.03 18.28 9.74
C HIS A 196 5.79 17.87 8.95
N ILE A 197 4.74 17.44 9.66
CA ILE A 197 3.56 16.84 9.04
C ILE A 197 2.33 17.68 9.33
N ASP A 198 1.58 18.02 8.28
CA ASP A 198 0.21 18.48 8.36
C ASP A 198 -0.73 17.36 7.88
N THR A 199 -1.41 16.73 8.84
CA THR A 199 -2.32 15.63 8.55
C THR A 199 -3.65 16.08 7.94
N GLU A 200 -3.99 17.37 8.01
CA GLU A 200 -5.26 17.89 7.52
C GLU A 200 -5.30 18.02 5.98
N ILE A 201 -4.13 18.26 5.37
CA ILE A 201 -3.99 18.35 3.91
C ILE A 201 -3.48 17.04 3.29
N CYS A 202 -3.14 16.04 4.11
CA CYS A 202 -2.66 14.74 3.65
C CYS A 202 -3.81 13.91 3.08
N VAL A 203 -3.69 13.39 1.86
CA VAL A 203 -4.68 12.49 1.22
C VAL A 203 -4.35 11.00 1.36
N GLY A 204 -3.20 10.66 1.97
CA GLY A 204 -2.81 9.26 2.17
C GLY A 204 -2.36 8.53 0.91
N CYS A 205 -1.84 9.24 -0.10
CA CYS A 205 -1.43 8.63 -1.38
C CYS A 205 -0.23 7.68 -1.28
N GLY A 206 0.56 7.74 -0.20
CA GLY A 206 1.70 6.85 0.08
C GLY A 206 2.99 7.19 -0.66
N GLY A 207 3.09 8.34 -1.35
CA GLY A 207 4.32 8.76 -2.02
C GLY A 207 5.49 8.86 -1.05
N CYS A 208 5.29 9.50 0.09
CA CYS A 208 6.29 9.64 1.16
C CYS A 208 6.72 8.29 1.76
N GLU A 209 5.80 7.35 1.90
CA GLU A 209 6.10 6.01 2.39
C GLU A 209 6.94 5.23 1.40
N TYR A 210 6.56 5.27 0.11
CA TYR A 210 7.26 4.54 -0.95
C TYR A 210 8.72 4.97 -1.08
N VAL A 211 8.99 6.28 -1.06
CA VAL A 211 10.35 6.83 -1.27
C VAL A 211 11.22 6.84 -0.01
N CYS A 212 10.65 6.57 1.17
CA CYS A 212 11.40 6.57 2.41
C CYS A 212 12.55 5.52 2.36
N PRO A 213 13.81 5.92 2.55
CA PRO A 213 14.96 5.02 2.48
C PRO A 213 15.19 4.21 3.74
N ALA A 214 14.56 4.59 4.88
CA ALA A 214 14.76 3.88 6.14
C ALA A 214 14.38 2.40 6.05
N ARG A 215 15.24 1.52 6.57
CA ARG A 215 15.05 0.08 6.61
C ARG A 215 15.59 -0.48 7.94
N PRO A 216 15.03 -1.59 8.47
CA PRO A 216 13.95 -2.42 7.92
C PRO A 216 12.57 -1.78 8.04
N PHE A 217 12.35 -0.84 8.98
CA PHE A 217 11.11 -0.11 9.16
C PHE A 217 11.22 1.30 8.56
N ARG A 218 10.17 1.75 7.92
CA ARG A 218 10.10 3.08 7.34
C ARG A 218 9.92 4.14 8.44
N ALA A 219 10.43 5.33 8.21
CA ALA A 219 10.24 6.46 9.11
C ALA A 219 8.89 7.15 8.90
N VAL A 220 8.34 7.00 7.69
CA VAL A 220 7.05 7.58 7.30
C VAL A 220 6.20 6.46 6.71
N TYR A 221 4.96 6.32 7.19
CA TYR A 221 3.99 5.38 6.64
C TYR A 221 2.59 5.98 6.70
N ILE A 222 1.67 5.39 5.95
CA ILE A 222 0.26 5.80 5.95
C ILE A 222 -0.55 4.86 6.82
N GLU A 223 -1.25 5.38 7.80
CA GLU A 223 -2.28 4.67 8.56
C GLU A 223 -3.63 4.88 7.89
N GLY A 224 -4.42 3.82 7.67
CA GLY A 224 -5.70 3.91 7.00
C GLY A 224 -6.77 4.61 7.84
N ASN A 225 -7.72 5.25 7.20
CA ASN A 225 -8.91 5.79 7.86
C ASN A 225 -10.04 4.74 7.84
N VAL A 226 -10.71 4.56 8.97
CA VAL A 226 -11.93 3.71 9.04
C VAL A 226 -13.05 4.30 8.19
N VAL A 227 -13.20 5.62 8.24
CA VAL A 227 -14.09 6.41 7.37
C VAL A 227 -13.21 7.38 6.61
N GLN A 228 -13.32 7.39 5.28
CA GLN A 228 -12.60 8.35 4.46
C GLN A 228 -13.06 9.76 4.80
N GLN A 229 -12.13 10.69 4.86
CA GLN A 229 -12.36 12.08 5.23
C GLN A 229 -12.04 12.98 4.04
N ASP A 230 -12.46 14.24 4.11
CA ASP A 230 -12.03 15.25 3.17
C ASP A 230 -10.79 15.96 3.73
N ALA A 231 -9.71 15.95 2.95
CA ALA A 231 -8.54 16.75 3.24
C ALA A 231 -8.83 18.22 2.95
N LYS A 232 -8.19 19.12 3.67
CA LYS A 232 -8.22 20.55 3.31
C LYS A 232 -7.48 20.75 1.99
N PRO A 233 -7.96 21.62 1.11
CA PRO A 233 -7.22 21.96 -0.10
C PRO A 233 -5.88 22.60 0.28
N PHE A 234 -4.83 22.20 -0.41
CA PHE A 234 -3.55 22.91 -0.32
C PHE A 234 -3.72 24.31 -0.91
N THR A 235 -3.57 25.31 -0.09
CA THR A 235 -3.48 26.72 -0.54
C THR A 235 -2.00 27.10 -0.56
N ASP A 236 -1.47 27.33 -1.74
CA ASP A 236 -0.11 27.79 -1.93
C ASP A 236 0.00 29.25 -1.42
N ASN A 237 0.17 29.40 -0.12
CA ASN A 237 0.40 30.72 0.50
C ASN A 237 1.85 31.21 0.29
N HIS A 238 2.69 30.46 -0.42
CA HIS A 238 4.08 30.76 -0.76
C HIS A 238 4.28 31.05 -2.26
N GLN A 239 3.31 31.63 -2.94
CA GLN A 239 3.64 32.46 -4.10
C GLN A 239 4.22 33.79 -3.56
N GLU A 240 5.38 33.73 -2.91
CA GLU A 240 6.32 34.84 -3.01
C GLU A 240 6.61 34.98 -4.50
N GLU A 241 6.13 36.08 -5.07
CA GLU A 241 6.53 36.51 -6.40
C GLU A 241 8.07 36.51 -6.43
N ILE A 242 8.63 35.45 -7.03
CA ILE A 242 10.02 35.48 -7.42
C ILE A 242 10.05 36.57 -8.49
N GLN A 243 10.37 37.81 -8.07
CA GLN A 243 10.79 38.85 -8.99
C GLN A 243 12.03 38.28 -9.69
N VAL A 244 11.80 37.77 -10.88
CA VAL A 244 12.88 37.44 -11.80
C VAL A 244 13.51 38.77 -12.15
N ASP A 245 14.58 39.15 -11.44
CA ASP A 245 15.42 40.25 -11.83
C ASP A 245 15.84 39.98 -13.27
N ASP A 246 15.45 40.89 -14.13
CA ASP A 246 15.75 40.89 -15.56
C ASP A 246 17.28 40.77 -15.70
N PHE A 247 17.75 39.58 -16.06
CA PHE A 247 19.14 39.40 -16.44
C PHE A 247 19.34 40.15 -17.74
N GLY A 248 19.70 41.44 -17.60
CA GLY A 248 20.02 42.29 -18.74
C GLY A 248 21.05 41.62 -19.66
N PHE A 249 20.61 41.24 -20.83
CA PHE A 249 21.41 41.07 -22.03
C PHE A 249 21.14 42.23 -22.98
#